data_04cb9853982da7222deb43a4b0b61ba1
#
_entry.id   04cb9853982da7222deb43a4b0b61ba1
#
_cell.length_a   1.000
_cell.length_b   1.000
_cell.length_c   1.000
_cell.angle_alpha   90.00
_cell.angle_beta   90.00
_cell.angle_gamma   90.00
#
_symmetry.space_group_name_H-M   'P 1'
#
loop_
_entity.id
_entity.type
_entity.pdbx_description
1 polymer ?
#
loop_
_entity_poly.entity_id
_entity_poly.type
_entity_poly.pdbx_seq_one_letter_code
_entity_poly.pdbx_strand_id
1 'polypeptide(L)'
;MKTTAFLRTADRREIQVDTREGLIGDVTFYYPDFVPGDALDEDAGVIWRLEAPDSDYLAIRRHSEFWCSPAFGNDLRLVPDETQLLLCRSGENWLALLPVVGSDYKCVFFGAESGLCAKQFSWVKNRADCRDPAFVAAEGTDPFETTERAVRAAAKVLGSPVREDRRYPEIFKYLGWCSWDALQIRVSEAGVLEKCAEFREKGIPVKWAILDDMWAEVAPFNTAVYNSREEMFRLMHSSPLYDYEASYKRFPNGLKHAIEKIHACGIKVGIWHPSTGYWFGLDPAGEAYRKLSDYTVALSDGRIISDWHENMAFAYFNTMHRFFRSCGADFLKVDNQSMTRRFYKGMETVGRVTREWHRGLEASVGLNFDNAMINCMGMASEDMWNRGFSPISRCSDDFQPENRPWFTKHILQCAYNSVLQGQFFWSDYDMWWTDDTQAEKNSVLRAVSGGPIYVSDEIGRSRAEVLAPLCLSDGRILRCDRVGMPTADCLTVDPTVSTKPIKIQNIANGCGILAVFNLSSDNTPVSGTVGPEDVPGLEGEEYVVFEHFSRSFSMVPKNGRILVSLSCNDDYRLYVIIPVHNGFAPIGRADKFVSPAAIAARIGEEVTLAEPGPYAYVKNGKYYEEAYHE
;
A
#
# COMPACT_ATOMS: atom_id res chain seq x y z
N MET A 1 -14.26 21.63 17.63
CA MET A 1 -15.17 20.45 17.76
C MET A 1 -15.33 20.15 19.24
N LYS A 2 -16.56 19.97 19.78
CA LYS A 2 -16.73 19.57 21.20
C LYS A 2 -16.56 18.05 21.34
N THR A 3 -15.87 17.65 22.40
CA THR A 3 -15.63 16.26 22.73
C THR A 3 -15.94 15.96 24.19
N THR A 4 -16.38 14.75 24.47
CA THR A 4 -16.56 14.23 25.82
C THR A 4 -15.92 12.85 25.89
N ALA A 5 -15.19 12.54 26.96
CA ALA A 5 -14.54 11.25 27.13
C ALA A 5 -15.06 10.51 28.37
N PHE A 6 -15.10 9.20 28.28
CA PHE A 6 -15.55 8.30 29.33
C PHE A 6 -14.55 7.16 29.48
N LEU A 7 -14.07 6.90 30.69
CA LEU A 7 -13.36 5.67 30.98
C LEU A 7 -14.38 4.52 30.97
N ARG A 8 -14.04 3.45 30.29
CA ARG A 8 -14.78 2.21 30.35
C ARG A 8 -13.98 1.18 31.13
N THR A 9 -14.49 0.85 32.31
CA THR A 9 -13.83 -0.12 33.19
C THR A 9 -14.00 -1.55 32.69
N ALA A 10 -13.18 -2.47 33.20
CA ALA A 10 -13.22 -3.89 32.82
C ALA A 10 -14.59 -4.55 33.12
N ASP A 11 -15.36 -4.01 34.08
CA ASP A 11 -16.75 -4.39 34.38
C ASP A 11 -17.80 -3.57 33.60
N ARG A 12 -17.36 -2.80 32.57
CA ARG A 12 -18.16 -2.03 31.61
C ARG A 12 -18.91 -0.81 32.17
N ARG A 13 -18.52 -0.28 33.33
CA ARG A 13 -19.02 1.01 33.80
C ARG A 13 -18.38 2.14 32.97
N GLU A 14 -19.15 3.18 32.67
CA GLU A 14 -18.63 4.41 32.05
C GLU A 14 -18.51 5.51 33.11
N ILE A 15 -17.34 6.15 33.19
CA ILE A 15 -17.02 7.22 34.13
C ILE A 15 -16.53 8.39 33.28
N GLN A 16 -17.26 9.51 33.29
CA GLN A 16 -16.84 10.70 32.56
C GLN A 16 -15.53 11.23 33.12
N VAL A 17 -14.62 11.63 32.23
CA VAL A 17 -13.33 12.21 32.57
C VAL A 17 -13.12 13.53 31.83
N ASP A 18 -12.22 14.35 32.34
CA ASP A 18 -11.82 15.59 31.68
C ASP A 18 -11.02 15.26 30.39
N THR A 19 -11.04 16.22 29.48
CA THR A 19 -10.28 16.15 28.23
C THR A 19 -9.36 17.37 28.13
N ARG A 20 -8.21 17.17 27.52
CA ARG A 20 -7.25 18.23 27.26
C ARG A 20 -7.02 18.35 25.75
N GLU A 21 -7.00 19.57 25.26
CA GLU A 21 -6.61 19.88 23.89
C GLU A 21 -5.16 20.39 23.87
N GLY A 22 -4.42 20.02 22.82
CA GLY A 22 -3.12 20.55 22.47
C GLY A 22 -3.15 21.10 21.05
N LEU A 23 -2.32 22.09 20.74
CA LEU A 23 -2.25 22.68 19.41
C LEU A 23 -0.81 22.62 18.89
N ILE A 24 -0.64 22.13 17.67
CA ILE A 24 0.62 22.16 16.93
C ILE A 24 0.36 22.76 15.55
N GLY A 25 0.84 23.99 15.32
CA GLY A 25 0.39 24.78 14.19
C GLY A 25 -1.11 25.06 14.32
N ASP A 26 -1.87 24.63 13.34
CA ASP A 26 -3.34 24.70 13.29
C ASP A 26 -4.02 23.33 13.47
N VAL A 27 -3.28 22.31 13.89
CA VAL A 27 -3.78 20.95 14.14
C VAL A 27 -4.07 20.77 15.63
N THR A 28 -5.30 20.39 15.96
CA THR A 28 -5.75 20.15 17.34
C THR A 28 -5.56 18.70 17.72
N PHE A 29 -4.95 18.46 18.88
CA PHE A 29 -4.74 17.16 19.50
C PHE A 29 -5.70 16.98 20.66
N TYR A 30 -6.32 15.81 20.77
CA TYR A 30 -7.27 15.46 21.83
C TYR A 30 -6.69 14.38 22.73
N TYR A 31 -6.64 14.69 24.05
CA TYR A 31 -6.10 13.81 25.08
C TYR A 31 -7.15 13.54 26.14
N PRO A 32 -7.29 12.30 26.66
CA PRO A 32 -8.03 12.07 27.89
C PRO A 32 -7.19 12.57 29.08
N ASP A 33 -7.83 13.17 30.07
CA ASP A 33 -7.17 13.63 31.29
C ASP A 33 -7.80 12.94 32.51
N PHE A 34 -7.10 11.95 33.04
CA PHE A 34 -7.57 11.16 34.17
C PHE A 34 -6.43 10.61 35.03
N VAL A 35 -6.75 10.34 36.28
CA VAL A 35 -5.87 9.61 37.19
C VAL A 35 -6.30 8.14 37.22
N PRO A 36 -5.36 7.21 37.09
CA PRO A 36 -5.66 5.78 37.14
C PRO A 36 -6.38 5.39 38.46
N GLY A 37 -7.42 4.59 38.33
CA GLY A 37 -8.20 4.06 39.44
C GLY A 37 -8.52 2.59 39.22
N ASP A 38 -9.60 2.32 38.48
CA ASP A 38 -10.01 0.97 38.15
C ASP A 38 -9.32 0.43 36.88
N ALA A 39 -9.27 -0.90 36.73
CA ALA A 39 -8.80 -1.54 35.51
C ALA A 39 -9.73 -1.18 34.33
N LEU A 40 -9.16 -0.83 33.18
CA LEU A 40 -9.90 -0.46 31.98
C LEU A 40 -10.22 -1.67 31.08
N ASP A 41 -11.25 -1.52 30.25
CA ASP A 41 -11.59 -2.49 29.21
C ASP A 41 -10.44 -2.56 28.18
N GLU A 42 -10.02 -3.78 27.84
CA GLU A 42 -8.85 -4.01 26.98
C GLU A 42 -9.07 -3.60 25.52
N ASP A 43 -10.34 -3.53 25.07
CA ASP A 43 -10.73 -3.19 23.68
C ASP A 43 -11.45 -1.83 23.58
N ALA A 44 -11.73 -1.17 24.69
CA ALA A 44 -12.49 0.09 24.69
C ALA A 44 -12.25 0.90 25.97
N GLY A 45 -11.02 1.02 26.46
CA GLY A 45 -10.67 1.64 27.73
C GLY A 45 -11.07 3.10 27.86
N VAL A 46 -11.09 3.87 26.77
CA VAL A 46 -11.62 5.26 26.73
C VAL A 46 -12.56 5.39 25.55
N ILE A 47 -13.79 5.82 25.80
CA ILE A 47 -14.81 6.11 24.78
C ILE A 47 -14.93 7.62 24.64
N TRP A 48 -14.85 8.11 23.41
CA TRP A 48 -15.05 9.51 23.04
C TRP A 48 -16.38 9.67 22.31
N ARG A 49 -17.09 10.76 22.60
CA ARG A 49 -18.25 11.21 21.83
C ARG A 49 -17.89 12.58 21.23
N LEU A 50 -18.10 12.72 19.91
CA LEU A 50 -17.70 13.89 19.16
C LEU A 50 -18.93 14.59 18.57
N GLU A 51 -19.06 15.90 18.82
CA GLU A 51 -20.03 16.75 18.14
C GLU A 51 -19.39 17.28 16.86
N ALA A 52 -19.55 16.54 15.75
CA ALA A 52 -19.10 16.93 14.43
C ALA A 52 -20.29 17.33 13.53
N PRO A 53 -20.12 18.28 12.59
CA PRO A 53 -21.18 18.68 11.68
C PRO A 53 -21.54 17.54 10.70
N ASP A 54 -22.81 17.49 10.30
CA ASP A 54 -23.24 16.60 9.21
C ASP A 54 -22.43 16.89 7.95
N SER A 55 -21.88 15.85 7.34
CA SER A 55 -20.92 15.97 6.26
C SER A 55 -20.92 14.71 5.40
N ASP A 56 -20.67 14.85 4.10
CA ASP A 56 -20.23 13.72 3.32
C ASP A 56 -18.86 13.26 3.82
N TYR A 57 -18.62 11.95 3.88
CA TYR A 57 -17.35 11.45 4.39
C TYR A 57 -16.73 10.32 3.54
N LEU A 58 -15.41 10.25 3.63
CA LEU A 58 -14.59 9.08 3.33
C LEU A 58 -14.04 8.54 4.65
N ALA A 59 -14.30 7.27 4.95
CA ALA A 59 -13.67 6.55 6.04
C ALA A 59 -12.71 5.49 5.47
N ILE A 60 -11.45 5.50 5.88
CA ILE A 60 -10.53 4.40 5.63
C ILE A 60 -10.60 3.47 6.85
N ARG A 61 -11.24 2.34 6.68
CA ARG A 61 -11.47 1.39 7.76
C ARG A 61 -10.69 0.10 7.59
N ARG A 62 -10.27 -0.50 8.68
CA ARG A 62 -9.75 -1.86 8.72
C ARG A 62 -10.92 -2.84 8.65
N HIS A 63 -11.12 -3.52 7.52
CA HIS A 63 -12.25 -4.43 7.32
C HIS A 63 -11.94 -5.89 7.64
N SER A 64 -10.67 -6.22 7.77
CA SER A 64 -10.17 -7.52 8.21
C SER A 64 -8.95 -7.33 9.11
N GLU A 65 -8.34 -8.40 9.59
CA GLU A 65 -7.13 -8.29 10.41
C GLU A 65 -5.96 -7.63 9.67
N PHE A 66 -5.92 -7.74 8.33
CA PHE A 66 -4.77 -7.33 7.50
C PHE A 66 -5.02 -6.10 6.66
N TRP A 67 -6.27 -5.88 6.25
CA TRP A 67 -6.61 -5.04 5.11
C TRP A 67 -7.56 -3.91 5.47
N CYS A 68 -7.40 -2.81 4.74
CA CYS A 68 -8.29 -1.66 4.81
C CYS A 68 -9.10 -1.50 3.53
N SER A 69 -10.23 -0.84 3.64
CA SER A 69 -11.05 -0.42 2.50
C SER A 69 -11.71 0.92 2.77
N PRO A 70 -12.06 1.67 1.72
CA PRO A 70 -12.87 2.86 1.87
C PRO A 70 -14.32 2.52 2.26
N ALA A 71 -14.96 3.45 2.94
CA ALA A 71 -16.42 3.52 3.12
C ALA A 71 -16.86 4.97 2.97
N PHE A 72 -18.03 5.17 2.39
CA PHE A 72 -18.60 6.46 2.07
C PHE A 72 -19.95 6.64 2.75
N GLY A 73 -20.31 7.87 3.07
CA GLY A 73 -21.60 8.18 3.65
C GLY A 73 -21.75 9.67 3.96
N ASN A 74 -22.92 10.01 4.54
CA ASN A 74 -23.28 11.36 4.97
C ASN A 74 -23.93 11.37 6.38
N ASP A 75 -23.98 10.23 7.03
CA ASP A 75 -24.49 10.08 8.39
C ASP A 75 -23.36 9.53 9.28
N LEU A 76 -22.81 10.36 10.15
CA LEU A 76 -21.69 10.02 11.01
C LEU A 76 -22.01 8.91 12.03
N ARG A 77 -23.29 8.61 12.26
CA ARG A 77 -23.73 7.46 13.07
C ARG A 77 -23.44 6.11 12.39
N LEU A 78 -23.21 6.12 11.08
CA LEU A 78 -22.93 4.94 10.25
C LEU A 78 -21.43 4.78 9.91
N VAL A 79 -20.57 5.62 10.46
CA VAL A 79 -19.11 5.47 10.30
C VAL A 79 -18.70 4.07 10.76
N PRO A 80 -18.03 3.28 9.91
CA PRO A 80 -17.68 1.90 10.27
C PRO A 80 -16.72 1.83 11.46
N ASP A 81 -16.81 0.76 12.24
CA ASP A 81 -15.80 0.47 13.27
C ASP A 81 -14.40 0.25 12.63
N GLU A 82 -13.36 0.38 13.46
CA GLU A 82 -11.94 0.31 13.04
C GLU A 82 -11.57 1.35 11.95
N THR A 83 -12.25 2.51 11.92
CA THR A 83 -11.88 3.63 11.02
C THR A 83 -10.58 4.28 11.48
N GLN A 84 -9.59 4.31 10.58
CA GLN A 84 -8.22 4.78 10.80
C GLN A 84 -7.92 6.16 10.18
N LEU A 85 -8.83 6.68 9.37
CA LEU A 85 -8.92 8.06 8.88
C LEU A 85 -10.37 8.34 8.57
N LEU A 86 -10.88 9.48 9.01
CA LEU A 86 -12.18 10.01 8.62
C LEU A 86 -11.99 11.40 8.02
N LEU A 87 -12.28 11.54 6.74
CA LEU A 87 -12.21 12.79 6.01
C LEU A 87 -13.62 13.27 5.69
N CYS A 88 -14.04 14.35 6.32
CA CYS A 88 -15.39 14.92 6.21
C CYS A 88 -15.38 16.16 5.31
N ARG A 89 -16.42 16.32 4.48
CA ARG A 89 -16.63 17.47 3.60
C ARG A 89 -17.93 18.17 3.91
N SER A 90 -17.88 19.47 4.20
CA SER A 90 -19.03 20.35 4.36
C SER A 90 -18.89 21.59 3.46
N GLY A 91 -19.57 21.60 2.32
CA GLY A 91 -19.38 22.63 1.29
C GLY A 91 -17.97 22.60 0.71
N GLU A 92 -17.23 23.69 0.85
CA GLU A 92 -15.84 23.80 0.42
C GLU A 92 -14.83 23.42 1.51
N ASN A 93 -15.29 23.20 2.74
CA ASN A 93 -14.43 22.91 3.88
C ASN A 93 -14.25 21.40 4.07
N TRP A 94 -13.03 21.02 4.44
CA TRP A 94 -12.64 19.67 4.80
C TRP A 94 -12.19 19.60 6.25
N LEU A 95 -12.57 18.50 6.91
CA LEU A 95 -12.11 18.15 8.25
C LEU A 95 -11.47 16.78 8.19
N ALA A 96 -10.18 16.70 8.47
CA ALA A 96 -9.46 15.44 8.63
C ALA A 96 -9.42 15.06 10.10
N LEU A 97 -10.01 13.93 10.45
CA LEU A 97 -9.95 13.30 11.76
C LEU A 97 -9.06 12.06 11.67
N LEU A 98 -7.94 12.08 12.37
CA LEU A 98 -6.92 11.05 12.32
C LEU A 98 -6.70 10.44 13.70
N PRO A 99 -7.16 9.20 13.96
CA PRO A 99 -6.86 8.49 15.20
C PRO A 99 -5.40 8.04 15.17
N VAL A 100 -4.75 8.03 16.32
CA VAL A 100 -3.33 7.72 16.39
C VAL A 100 -3.03 6.49 17.26
N VAL A 101 -1.81 5.99 17.14
CA VAL A 101 -1.26 4.95 18.00
C VAL A 101 -0.08 5.56 18.75
N GLY A 102 -0.26 5.73 20.05
CA GLY A 102 0.76 6.26 20.93
C GLY A 102 1.68 5.20 21.52
N SER A 103 2.25 5.51 22.67
CA SER A 103 3.20 4.64 23.35
C SER A 103 2.56 3.33 23.84
N ASP A 104 1.31 3.40 24.27
CA ASP A 104 0.57 2.32 24.92
C ASP A 104 -0.79 2.07 24.27
N TYR A 105 -1.45 3.12 23.78
CA TYR A 105 -2.84 3.07 23.33
C TYR A 105 -2.98 3.26 21.82
N LYS A 106 -3.96 2.57 21.24
CA LYS A 106 -4.46 2.78 19.88
C LYS A 106 -5.85 3.41 19.95
N CYS A 107 -6.12 4.35 19.03
CA CYS A 107 -7.45 4.92 18.82
C CYS A 107 -8.00 4.50 17.45
N VAL A 108 -9.35 4.39 17.36
CA VAL A 108 -10.10 4.23 16.11
C VAL A 108 -11.44 4.95 16.22
N PHE A 109 -12.00 5.39 15.08
CA PHE A 109 -13.35 5.95 15.03
C PHE A 109 -14.41 4.88 14.72
N PHE A 110 -15.63 5.17 15.13
CA PHE A 110 -16.84 4.41 14.80
C PHE A 110 -18.11 5.27 14.97
N GLY A 111 -19.17 4.92 14.29
CA GLY A 111 -20.50 5.52 14.47
C GLY A 111 -21.31 4.82 15.54
N ALA A 112 -22.16 5.56 16.24
CA ALA A 112 -23.14 5.07 17.21
C ALA A 112 -24.44 5.89 17.13
N GLU A 113 -25.52 5.45 17.80
CA GLU A 113 -26.77 6.22 17.87
C GLU A 113 -26.55 7.66 18.38
N SER A 114 -25.54 7.87 19.24
CA SER A 114 -25.16 9.17 19.80
C SER A 114 -24.38 10.07 18.83
N GLY A 115 -24.03 9.61 17.63
CA GLY A 115 -23.21 10.31 16.65
C GLY A 115 -21.83 9.66 16.43
N LEU A 116 -20.86 10.46 16.01
CA LEU A 116 -19.49 10.01 15.84
C LEU A 116 -18.84 9.73 17.19
N CYS A 117 -18.16 8.59 17.29
CA CYS A 117 -17.43 8.16 18.47
C CYS A 117 -16.00 7.74 18.12
N ALA A 118 -15.14 7.72 19.15
CA ALA A 118 -13.84 7.05 19.05
C ALA A 118 -13.63 6.14 20.28
N LYS A 119 -12.80 5.13 20.13
CA LYS A 119 -12.37 4.27 21.24
C LYS A 119 -10.85 4.20 21.28
N GLN A 120 -10.28 4.42 22.49
CA GLN A 120 -8.88 4.14 22.78
C GLN A 120 -8.77 2.86 23.61
N PHE A 121 -7.82 2.01 23.29
CA PHE A 121 -7.60 0.74 23.96
C PHE A 121 -6.12 0.33 23.94
N SER A 122 -5.73 -0.50 24.91
CA SER A 122 -4.33 -0.91 25.10
C SER A 122 -4.08 -2.40 24.91
N TRP A 123 -5.09 -3.23 24.70
CA TRP A 123 -5.05 -4.71 24.69
C TRP A 123 -4.83 -5.36 26.07
N VAL A 124 -4.71 -4.57 27.14
CA VAL A 124 -4.43 -5.08 28.50
C VAL A 124 -5.44 -4.51 29.48
N LYS A 125 -6.08 -5.38 30.28
CA LYS A 125 -7.13 -4.97 31.24
C LYS A 125 -6.62 -4.13 32.41
N ASN A 126 -5.40 -4.34 32.84
CA ASN A 126 -4.86 -3.70 34.04
C ASN A 126 -4.16 -2.37 33.77
N ARG A 127 -4.15 -1.91 32.52
CA ARG A 127 -3.55 -0.62 32.14
C ARG A 127 -4.57 0.48 32.32
N ALA A 128 -4.34 1.35 33.26
CA ALA A 128 -5.29 2.42 33.61
C ALA A 128 -4.82 3.82 33.21
N ASP A 129 -3.53 4.08 33.07
CA ASP A 129 -3.00 5.38 32.65
C ASP A 129 -2.94 5.53 31.14
N CYS A 130 -3.29 6.70 30.61
CA CYS A 130 -3.18 7.05 29.20
C CYS A 130 -2.68 8.49 29.07
N ARG A 131 -1.50 8.66 28.52
CA ARG A 131 -0.89 9.99 28.28
C ARG A 131 -0.82 10.32 26.80
N ASP A 132 -1.15 9.36 25.94
CA ASP A 132 -1.09 9.50 24.50
C ASP A 132 -2.28 10.32 23.99
N PRO A 133 -2.13 11.08 22.88
CA PRO A 133 -3.28 11.62 22.18
C PRO A 133 -4.18 10.49 21.67
N ALA A 134 -5.50 10.73 21.65
CA ALA A 134 -6.46 9.84 21.03
C ALA A 134 -6.47 10.01 19.52
N PHE A 135 -6.64 11.25 19.10
CA PHE A 135 -6.74 11.63 17.69
C PHE A 135 -6.34 13.08 17.50
N VAL A 136 -6.16 13.45 16.23
CA VAL A 136 -5.95 14.84 15.82
C VAL A 136 -7.03 15.27 14.84
N ALA A 137 -7.28 16.60 14.79
CA ALA A 137 -8.19 17.23 13.85
C ALA A 137 -7.48 18.39 13.13
N ALA A 138 -7.63 18.44 11.80
CA ALA A 138 -7.19 19.55 10.97
C ALA A 138 -8.33 19.99 10.04
N GLU A 139 -8.46 21.30 9.82
CA GLU A 139 -9.47 21.88 8.94
C GLU A 139 -8.81 22.65 7.80
N GLY A 140 -9.43 22.68 6.61
CA GLY A 140 -8.93 23.40 5.46
C GLY A 140 -9.85 23.31 4.24
N THR A 141 -9.44 23.92 3.14
CA THR A 141 -10.18 23.90 1.86
C THR A 141 -9.61 22.89 0.86
N ASP A 142 -8.36 22.44 1.06
CA ASP A 142 -7.73 21.38 0.27
C ASP A 142 -7.67 20.09 1.11
N PRO A 143 -8.31 18.99 0.69
CA PRO A 143 -8.36 17.74 1.46
C PRO A 143 -6.99 17.07 1.61
N PHE A 144 -6.12 17.19 0.61
CA PHE A 144 -4.80 16.57 0.61
C PHE A 144 -3.86 17.29 1.56
N GLU A 145 -3.79 18.61 1.47
CA GLU A 145 -3.02 19.45 2.41
C GLU A 145 -3.54 19.30 3.83
N THR A 146 -4.86 19.26 4.02
CA THR A 146 -5.48 19.09 5.34
C THR A 146 -5.11 17.74 5.97
N THR A 147 -5.16 16.65 5.18
CA THR A 147 -4.75 15.31 5.63
C THR A 147 -3.25 15.27 5.93
N GLU A 148 -2.41 15.82 5.05
CA GLU A 148 -0.97 15.87 5.23
C GLU A 148 -0.57 16.62 6.50
N ARG A 149 -1.19 17.80 6.79
CA ARG A 149 -0.93 18.57 8.02
C ARG A 149 -1.29 17.76 9.27
N ALA A 150 -2.45 17.07 9.28
CA ALA A 150 -2.84 16.20 10.39
C ALA A 150 -1.81 15.10 10.63
N VAL A 151 -1.39 14.41 9.57
CA VAL A 151 -0.39 13.31 9.66
C VAL A 151 0.97 13.83 10.11
N ARG A 152 1.49 14.92 9.51
CA ARG A 152 2.81 15.48 9.88
C ARG A 152 2.85 15.98 11.32
N ALA A 153 1.79 16.63 11.79
CA ALA A 153 1.70 17.09 13.18
C ALA A 153 1.71 15.90 14.15
N ALA A 154 0.89 14.86 13.88
CA ALA A 154 0.85 13.63 14.68
C ALA A 154 2.18 12.89 14.64
N ALA A 155 2.78 12.71 13.46
CA ALA A 155 4.07 12.05 13.26
C ALA A 155 5.19 12.71 14.06
N LYS A 156 5.20 14.05 14.10
CA LYS A 156 6.17 14.81 14.90
C LYS A 156 6.04 14.54 16.40
N VAL A 157 4.81 14.43 16.93
CA VAL A 157 4.55 14.13 18.35
C VAL A 157 4.93 12.71 18.70
N LEU A 158 4.59 11.76 17.82
CA LEU A 158 4.79 10.33 18.03
C LEU A 158 6.20 9.85 17.69
N GLY A 159 7.01 10.69 17.02
CA GLY A 159 8.33 10.32 16.53
C GLY A 159 8.29 9.29 15.39
N SER A 160 7.22 9.27 14.62
CA SER A 160 7.05 8.39 13.47
C SER A 160 7.46 9.08 12.18
N PRO A 161 8.20 8.45 11.26
CA PRO A 161 8.55 9.04 9.98
C PRO A 161 7.36 9.04 9.02
N VAL A 162 7.28 10.06 8.17
CA VAL A 162 6.40 10.11 7.01
C VAL A 162 7.12 9.58 5.75
N ARG A 163 6.40 9.46 4.63
CA ARG A 163 6.96 8.89 3.39
C ARG A 163 8.21 9.64 2.92
N GLU A 164 8.22 10.96 2.99
CA GLU A 164 9.34 11.80 2.54
C GLU A 164 10.63 11.61 3.36
N ASP A 165 10.52 11.10 4.58
CA ASP A 165 11.67 10.76 5.43
C ASP A 165 12.31 9.42 5.04
N ARG A 166 11.69 8.66 4.11
CA ARG A 166 12.08 7.31 3.71
C ARG A 166 12.72 7.29 2.32
N ARG A 167 13.78 6.54 2.17
CA ARG A 167 14.43 6.35 0.87
C ARG A 167 13.74 5.26 0.06
N TYR A 168 13.32 5.58 -1.18
CA TYR A 168 12.81 4.58 -2.12
C TYR A 168 13.93 3.64 -2.57
N PRO A 169 13.82 2.30 -2.43
CA PRO A 169 14.87 1.36 -2.79
C PRO A 169 15.10 1.31 -4.30
N GLU A 170 16.38 1.30 -4.71
CA GLU A 170 16.75 1.31 -6.12
C GLU A 170 16.19 0.12 -6.90
N ILE A 171 16.15 -1.06 -6.27
CA ILE A 171 15.66 -2.29 -6.90
C ILE A 171 14.21 -2.17 -7.38
N PHE A 172 13.35 -1.46 -6.64
CA PHE A 172 11.94 -1.29 -6.99
C PHE A 172 11.67 -0.20 -8.04
N LYS A 173 12.72 0.46 -8.53
CA LYS A 173 12.64 1.31 -9.73
C LYS A 173 12.60 0.52 -11.03
N TYR A 174 12.69 -0.80 -10.97
CA TYR A 174 12.70 -1.69 -12.12
C TYR A 174 11.53 -2.66 -12.08
N LEU A 175 11.15 -3.18 -13.25
CA LEU A 175 10.07 -4.14 -13.42
C LEU A 175 10.39 -5.45 -12.70
N GLY A 176 9.41 -5.98 -11.96
CA GLY A 176 9.51 -7.19 -11.17
C GLY A 176 8.53 -8.28 -11.56
N TRP A 177 8.72 -9.45 -10.94
CA TRP A 177 7.81 -10.58 -11.02
C TRP A 177 7.70 -11.26 -9.66
N CYS A 178 6.53 -11.85 -9.36
CA CYS A 178 6.25 -12.59 -8.14
C CYS A 178 5.75 -13.99 -8.48
N SER A 179 6.25 -15.00 -7.78
CA SER A 179 5.91 -16.39 -8.07
C SER A 179 4.53 -16.81 -7.54
N TRP A 180 3.82 -15.99 -6.74
CA TRP A 180 2.61 -16.42 -6.06
C TRP A 180 1.51 -16.88 -7.02
N ASP A 181 0.90 -16.00 -7.81
CA ASP A 181 -0.19 -16.41 -8.72
C ASP A 181 0.29 -17.32 -9.83
N ALA A 182 1.57 -17.21 -10.21
CA ALA A 182 2.18 -18.01 -11.26
C ALA A 182 2.33 -19.49 -10.88
N LEU A 183 2.84 -19.75 -9.68
CA LEU A 183 3.28 -21.10 -9.29
C LEU A 183 2.61 -21.58 -8.00
N GLN A 184 2.18 -20.66 -7.13
CA GLN A 184 1.59 -20.96 -5.81
C GLN A 184 2.43 -22.02 -5.08
N ILE A 185 1.79 -23.04 -4.52
CA ILE A 185 2.44 -24.14 -3.80
C ILE A 185 3.41 -24.98 -4.65
N ARG A 186 3.44 -24.78 -5.96
CA ARG A 186 4.33 -25.50 -6.89
C ARG A 186 5.63 -24.76 -7.17
N VAL A 187 5.88 -23.63 -6.48
CA VAL A 187 7.11 -22.86 -6.65
C VAL A 187 8.33 -23.77 -6.49
N SER A 188 9.23 -23.75 -7.49
CA SER A 188 10.40 -24.61 -7.58
C SER A 188 11.53 -23.93 -8.34
N GLU A 189 12.77 -24.38 -8.14
CA GLU A 189 13.93 -23.90 -8.89
C GLU A 189 13.69 -24.01 -10.40
N ALA A 190 13.23 -25.17 -10.89
CA ALA A 190 12.97 -25.40 -12.30
C ALA A 190 11.91 -24.44 -12.86
N GLY A 191 10.76 -24.26 -12.16
CA GLY A 191 9.69 -23.39 -12.62
C GLY A 191 10.10 -21.92 -12.68
N VAL A 192 10.88 -21.45 -11.70
CA VAL A 192 11.38 -20.06 -11.72
C VAL A 192 12.41 -19.85 -12.85
N LEU A 193 13.30 -20.82 -13.09
CA LEU A 193 14.26 -20.72 -14.19
C LEU A 193 13.60 -20.78 -15.56
N GLU A 194 12.54 -21.59 -15.73
CA GLU A 194 11.72 -21.59 -16.93
C GLU A 194 11.07 -20.22 -17.17
N LYS A 195 10.56 -19.58 -16.12
CA LYS A 195 10.03 -18.22 -16.22
C LYS A 195 11.10 -17.18 -16.58
N CYS A 196 12.29 -17.30 -16.03
CA CYS A 196 13.42 -16.44 -16.42
C CYS A 196 13.81 -16.62 -17.90
N ALA A 197 13.73 -17.83 -18.42
CA ALA A 197 13.96 -18.11 -19.85
C ALA A 197 12.90 -17.46 -20.73
N GLU A 198 11.62 -17.54 -20.34
CA GLU A 198 10.50 -16.87 -21.03
C GLU A 198 10.72 -15.36 -21.12
N PHE A 199 11.11 -14.68 -20.01
CA PHE A 199 11.36 -13.24 -20.05
C PHE A 199 12.44 -12.87 -21.06
N ARG A 200 13.52 -13.64 -21.12
CA ARG A 200 14.59 -13.44 -22.09
C ARG A 200 14.11 -13.67 -23.53
N GLU A 201 13.35 -14.74 -23.78
CA GLU A 201 12.83 -15.09 -25.11
C GLU A 201 11.85 -14.04 -25.63
N LYS A 202 11.00 -13.52 -24.76
CA LYS A 202 9.99 -12.49 -25.09
C LYS A 202 10.53 -11.07 -25.01
N GLY A 203 11.79 -10.86 -24.62
CA GLY A 203 12.40 -9.53 -24.47
C GLY A 203 11.78 -8.70 -23.35
N ILE A 204 11.23 -9.33 -22.32
CA ILE A 204 10.62 -8.65 -21.17
C ILE A 204 11.71 -8.31 -20.15
N PRO A 205 11.95 -7.02 -19.84
CA PRO A 205 13.11 -6.60 -19.05
C PRO A 205 12.89 -6.69 -17.54
N VAL A 206 12.42 -7.82 -17.02
CA VAL A 206 12.29 -8.07 -15.58
C VAL A 206 13.66 -8.04 -14.92
N LYS A 207 13.80 -7.32 -13.79
CA LYS A 207 15.07 -7.14 -13.05
C LYS A 207 15.06 -7.76 -11.66
N TRP A 208 13.91 -8.10 -11.12
CA TRP A 208 13.82 -8.79 -9.84
C TRP A 208 12.63 -9.74 -9.78
N ALA A 209 12.75 -10.76 -8.96
CA ALA A 209 11.72 -11.76 -8.75
C ALA A 209 11.56 -12.06 -7.25
N ILE A 210 10.32 -12.28 -6.80
CA ILE A 210 10.03 -12.76 -5.44
C ILE A 210 9.81 -14.27 -5.50
N LEU A 211 10.59 -15.01 -4.70
CA LEU A 211 10.22 -16.36 -4.29
C LEU A 211 9.19 -16.23 -3.18
N ASP A 212 7.92 -16.35 -3.56
CA ASP A 212 6.78 -16.13 -2.68
C ASP A 212 6.41 -17.42 -1.92
N ASP A 213 5.31 -17.43 -1.19
CA ASP A 213 4.87 -18.51 -0.31
C ASP A 213 5.14 -19.93 -0.84
N MET A 214 5.44 -20.85 0.08
CA MET A 214 5.79 -22.25 -0.17
C MET A 214 7.20 -22.52 -0.74
N TRP A 215 8.07 -21.54 -0.86
CA TRP A 215 9.46 -21.81 -1.25
C TRP A 215 10.25 -22.56 -0.17
N ALA A 216 9.95 -22.32 1.13
CA ALA A 216 10.66 -22.88 2.28
C ALA A 216 10.26 -24.33 2.59
N GLU A 217 11.03 -24.99 3.45
CA GLU A 217 10.71 -26.32 3.96
C GLU A 217 9.67 -26.24 5.08
N VAL A 218 8.42 -26.63 4.77
CA VAL A 218 7.24 -26.53 5.62
C VAL A 218 6.69 -27.91 5.94
N ALA A 219 6.54 -28.24 7.21
CA ALA A 219 5.99 -29.52 7.64
C ALA A 219 4.61 -29.32 8.31
N PRO A 220 3.66 -30.22 8.14
CA PRO A 220 3.69 -31.46 7.34
C PRO A 220 3.24 -31.27 5.88
N PHE A 221 3.03 -30.01 5.41
CA PHE A 221 2.39 -29.70 4.13
C PHE A 221 3.07 -30.38 2.93
N ASN A 222 4.41 -30.42 2.89
CA ASN A 222 5.15 -31.03 1.77
C ASN A 222 4.83 -32.52 1.54
N THR A 223 4.27 -33.21 2.52
CA THR A 223 3.88 -34.62 2.45
C THR A 223 2.37 -34.83 2.45
N ALA A 224 1.57 -33.78 2.65
CA ALA A 224 0.12 -33.86 2.72
C ALA A 224 -0.50 -34.10 1.34
N VAL A 225 -1.61 -34.81 1.32
CA VAL A 225 -2.50 -34.97 0.15
C VAL A 225 -3.73 -34.09 0.40
N TYR A 226 -4.11 -33.32 -0.60
CA TYR A 226 -5.30 -32.47 -0.55
C TYR A 226 -6.14 -32.64 -1.82
N ASN A 227 -7.46 -32.51 -1.68
CA ASN A 227 -8.42 -32.82 -2.74
C ASN A 227 -9.11 -31.56 -3.29
N SER A 228 -8.92 -30.40 -2.65
CA SER A 228 -9.49 -29.11 -3.08
C SER A 228 -8.55 -27.95 -2.76
N ARG A 229 -8.77 -26.81 -3.44
CA ARG A 229 -8.06 -25.55 -3.14
C ARG A 229 -8.30 -25.08 -1.71
N GLU A 230 -9.51 -25.23 -1.20
CA GLU A 230 -9.85 -24.88 0.18
C GLU A 230 -9.08 -25.72 1.19
N GLU A 231 -9.01 -27.04 0.97
CA GLU A 231 -8.23 -27.95 1.80
C GLU A 231 -6.73 -27.59 1.74
N MET A 232 -6.22 -27.29 0.56
CA MET A 232 -4.85 -26.83 0.37
C MET A 232 -4.55 -25.58 1.22
N PHE A 233 -5.38 -24.54 1.16
CA PHE A 233 -5.19 -23.33 1.96
C PHE A 233 -5.31 -23.62 3.47
N ARG A 234 -6.26 -24.47 3.87
CA ARG A 234 -6.40 -24.86 5.28
C ARG A 234 -5.13 -25.56 5.79
N LEU A 235 -4.57 -26.48 5.04
CA LEU A 235 -3.32 -27.18 5.37
C LEU A 235 -2.15 -26.21 5.41
N MET A 236 -2.02 -25.32 4.45
CA MET A 236 -0.98 -24.30 4.39
C MET A 236 -1.00 -23.41 5.63
N HIS A 237 -2.17 -22.86 6.00
CA HIS A 237 -2.33 -21.99 7.15
C HIS A 237 -2.19 -22.72 8.51
N SER A 238 -2.30 -24.03 8.55
CA SER A 238 -2.07 -24.85 9.74
C SER A 238 -0.67 -25.46 9.83
N SER A 239 0.19 -25.19 8.85
CA SER A 239 1.53 -25.76 8.79
C SER A 239 2.58 -24.85 9.43
N PRO A 240 3.49 -25.38 10.27
CA PRO A 240 4.61 -24.64 10.83
C PRO A 240 5.85 -24.74 9.92
N LEU A 241 6.80 -23.82 10.10
CA LEU A 241 8.09 -23.81 9.44
C LEU A 241 9.00 -24.90 10.03
N TYR A 242 9.43 -25.84 9.19
CA TYR A 242 10.41 -26.87 9.60
C TYR A 242 11.85 -26.32 9.49
N ASP A 243 12.18 -25.74 8.34
CA ASP A 243 13.46 -25.06 8.12
C ASP A 243 13.27 -23.81 7.25
N TYR A 244 14.06 -22.78 7.50
CA TYR A 244 14.12 -21.61 6.63
C TYR A 244 15.12 -21.77 5.45
N GLU A 245 15.56 -23.01 5.16
CA GLU A 245 16.14 -23.43 3.90
C GLU A 245 15.02 -23.66 2.87
N ALA A 246 15.34 -23.63 1.60
CA ALA A 246 14.38 -23.92 0.54
C ALA A 246 13.91 -25.39 0.61
N SER A 247 12.67 -25.63 0.15
CA SER A 247 12.08 -26.97 0.13
C SER A 247 13.02 -28.01 -0.50
N TYR A 248 13.40 -29.01 0.24
CA TYR A 248 14.36 -30.03 -0.17
C TYR A 248 13.93 -30.76 -1.46
N LYS A 249 12.63 -30.87 -1.69
CA LYS A 249 12.08 -31.51 -2.87
C LYS A 249 12.05 -30.59 -4.10
N ARG A 250 11.66 -29.33 -3.92
CA ARG A 250 11.43 -28.39 -5.04
C ARG A 250 12.68 -27.57 -5.39
N PHE A 251 13.61 -27.48 -4.47
CA PHE A 251 14.91 -26.81 -4.61
C PHE A 251 16.03 -27.78 -4.19
N PRO A 252 16.29 -28.84 -4.98
CA PRO A 252 17.13 -29.96 -4.57
C PRO A 252 18.59 -29.58 -4.29
N ASN A 253 19.04 -28.43 -4.77
CA ASN A 253 20.39 -27.90 -4.55
C ASN A 253 20.43 -26.77 -3.51
N GLY A 254 19.32 -26.50 -2.84
CA GLY A 254 19.16 -25.46 -1.82
C GLY A 254 18.94 -24.06 -2.35
N LEU A 255 18.60 -23.14 -1.44
CA LEU A 255 18.24 -21.76 -1.75
C LEU A 255 19.38 -21.02 -2.46
N LYS A 256 20.61 -21.16 -1.96
CA LYS A 256 21.79 -20.48 -2.54
C LYS A 256 21.98 -20.81 -4.02
N HIS A 257 21.91 -22.09 -4.38
CA HIS A 257 22.07 -22.49 -5.79
C HIS A 257 20.95 -21.93 -6.68
N ALA A 258 19.70 -21.97 -6.22
CA ALA A 258 18.58 -21.39 -6.96
C ALA A 258 18.78 -19.88 -7.20
N ILE A 259 19.16 -19.12 -6.17
CA ILE A 259 19.43 -17.68 -6.29
C ILE A 259 20.59 -17.41 -7.26
N GLU A 260 21.70 -18.14 -7.17
CA GLU A 260 22.83 -18.00 -8.09
C GLU A 260 22.40 -18.24 -9.56
N LYS A 261 21.52 -19.20 -9.82
CA LYS A 261 20.98 -19.46 -11.16
C LYS A 261 20.06 -18.35 -11.66
N ILE A 262 19.21 -17.81 -10.80
CA ILE A 262 18.36 -16.67 -11.14
C ILE A 262 19.20 -15.41 -11.39
N HIS A 263 20.21 -15.15 -10.58
CA HIS A 263 21.17 -14.06 -10.79
C HIS A 263 21.92 -14.19 -12.13
N ALA A 264 22.25 -15.40 -12.54
CA ALA A 264 22.87 -15.63 -13.85
C ALA A 264 21.94 -15.25 -15.04
N CYS A 265 20.65 -15.13 -14.80
CA CYS A 265 19.67 -14.59 -15.77
C CYS A 265 19.59 -13.05 -15.71
N GLY A 266 20.36 -12.37 -14.85
CA GLY A 266 20.32 -10.91 -14.65
C GLY A 266 19.15 -10.44 -13.78
N ILE A 267 18.52 -11.32 -13.00
CA ILE A 267 17.35 -11.05 -12.16
C ILE A 267 17.74 -11.17 -10.69
N LYS A 268 17.46 -10.14 -9.90
CA LYS A 268 17.66 -10.11 -8.45
C LYS A 268 16.54 -10.86 -7.74
N VAL A 269 16.81 -11.35 -6.50
CA VAL A 269 15.88 -12.24 -5.81
C VAL A 269 15.45 -11.67 -4.47
N GLY A 270 14.13 -11.54 -4.31
CA GLY A 270 13.49 -11.30 -3.03
C GLY A 270 12.96 -12.58 -2.39
N ILE A 271 13.05 -12.66 -1.07
CA ILE A 271 12.53 -13.77 -0.29
C ILE A 271 11.29 -13.33 0.46
N TRP A 272 10.20 -14.07 0.27
CA TRP A 272 8.99 -13.93 1.06
C TRP A 272 9.10 -14.73 2.36
N HIS A 273 8.62 -14.18 3.46
CA HIS A 273 8.31 -14.90 4.68
C HIS A 273 7.22 -14.16 5.47
N PRO A 274 6.37 -14.87 6.23
CA PRO A 274 5.43 -14.21 7.15
C PRO A 274 6.13 -13.84 8.45
N SER A 275 5.51 -12.95 9.20
CA SER A 275 5.97 -12.47 10.50
C SER A 275 6.23 -13.59 11.54
N THR A 276 5.60 -14.74 11.35
CA THR A 276 5.60 -15.89 12.26
C THR A 276 6.61 -16.99 11.91
N GLY A 277 7.44 -16.79 10.90
CA GLY A 277 8.27 -17.86 10.32
C GLY A 277 7.53 -18.63 9.24
N TYR A 278 6.38 -19.25 9.57
CA TYR A 278 5.36 -19.68 8.62
C TYR A 278 3.96 -19.47 9.23
N TRP A 279 2.88 -19.79 8.53
CA TRP A 279 1.51 -19.44 8.96
C TRP A 279 1.13 -19.95 10.34
N PHE A 280 1.63 -21.13 10.77
CA PHE A 280 1.42 -21.68 12.10
C PHE A 280 2.66 -21.57 13.02
N GLY A 281 3.59 -20.65 12.73
CA GLY A 281 4.80 -20.49 13.52
C GLY A 281 5.90 -21.50 13.16
N LEU A 282 6.73 -21.87 14.14
CA LEU A 282 7.83 -22.82 14.00
C LEU A 282 7.41 -24.23 14.41
N ASP A 283 7.91 -25.24 13.70
CA ASP A 283 7.80 -26.64 14.09
C ASP A 283 8.80 -26.93 15.23
N PRO A 284 8.36 -27.37 16.43
CA PRO A 284 9.27 -27.68 17.53
C PRO A 284 10.25 -28.82 17.23
N ALA A 285 9.96 -29.66 16.22
CA ALA A 285 10.87 -30.70 15.76
C ALA A 285 11.80 -30.23 14.62
N GLY A 286 11.61 -29.00 14.13
CA GLY A 286 12.28 -28.46 12.95
C GLY A 286 13.67 -27.87 13.21
N GLU A 287 14.44 -27.75 12.12
CA GLU A 287 15.75 -27.11 12.12
C GLU A 287 15.66 -25.61 12.44
N ALA A 288 14.59 -24.95 11.97
CA ALA A 288 14.33 -23.54 12.26
C ALA A 288 14.18 -23.31 13.78
N TYR A 289 13.40 -24.14 14.46
CA TYR A 289 13.21 -24.02 15.90
C TYR A 289 14.51 -24.22 16.68
N ARG A 290 15.36 -25.19 16.31
CA ARG A 290 16.66 -25.41 16.97
C ARG A 290 17.57 -24.18 16.93
N LYS A 291 17.44 -23.36 15.90
CA LYS A 291 18.26 -22.14 15.70
C LYS A 291 17.62 -20.89 16.31
N LEU A 292 16.32 -20.88 16.52
CA LEU A 292 15.52 -19.69 16.87
C LEU A 292 14.85 -19.79 18.25
N SER A 293 14.86 -20.96 18.91
CA SER A 293 14.13 -21.24 20.16
C SER A 293 14.33 -20.19 21.26
N ASP A 294 15.55 -19.68 21.42
CA ASP A 294 15.90 -18.69 22.45
C ASP A 294 15.23 -17.32 22.23
N TYR A 295 14.65 -17.08 21.05
CA TYR A 295 14.06 -15.82 20.62
C TYR A 295 12.54 -15.94 20.40
N THR A 296 11.91 -16.98 20.93
CA THR A 296 10.51 -17.30 20.66
C THR A 296 9.63 -17.26 21.89
N VAL A 297 8.35 -17.12 21.65
CA VAL A 297 7.28 -17.29 22.63
C VAL A 297 6.28 -18.33 22.12
N ALA A 298 5.82 -19.21 23.04
CA ALA A 298 4.76 -20.17 22.76
C ALA A 298 3.41 -19.55 23.09
N LEU A 299 2.47 -19.60 22.15
CA LEU A 299 1.11 -19.12 22.33
C LEU A 299 0.17 -20.22 22.82
N SER A 300 -0.97 -19.83 23.40
CA SER A 300 -1.98 -20.75 23.91
C SER A 300 -2.63 -21.65 22.84
N ASP A 301 -2.58 -21.24 21.56
CA ASP A 301 -3.10 -22.00 20.42
C ASP A 301 -2.07 -22.98 19.82
N GLY A 302 -0.90 -23.09 20.44
CA GLY A 302 0.18 -23.99 20.04
C GLY A 302 1.21 -23.42 19.08
N ARG A 303 1.04 -22.18 18.60
CA ARG A 303 2.07 -21.53 17.79
C ARG A 303 3.31 -21.20 18.60
N ILE A 304 4.45 -21.34 17.95
CA ILE A 304 5.75 -20.85 18.43
C ILE A 304 6.21 -19.79 17.45
N ILE A 305 6.28 -18.54 17.90
CA ILE A 305 6.58 -17.38 17.06
C ILE A 305 7.68 -16.52 17.69
N SER A 306 8.13 -15.47 16.99
CA SER A 306 9.10 -14.53 17.58
C SER A 306 8.55 -13.91 18.87
N ASP A 307 9.41 -13.72 19.86
CA ASP A 307 9.10 -12.84 20.98
C ASP A 307 9.01 -11.40 20.47
N TRP A 308 8.13 -10.58 21.06
CA TRP A 308 7.86 -9.21 20.63
C TRP A 308 8.87 -8.17 21.15
N HIS A 309 9.65 -8.48 22.17
CA HIS A 309 10.69 -7.56 22.68
C HIS A 309 11.71 -7.24 21.57
N GLU A 310 12.09 -5.97 21.46
CA GLU A 310 12.93 -5.46 20.36
C GLU A 310 14.19 -6.31 20.11
N ASN A 311 14.92 -6.63 21.15
CA ASN A 311 16.16 -7.44 21.06
C ASN A 311 15.90 -8.88 20.63
N MET A 312 14.80 -9.48 21.08
CA MET A 312 14.42 -10.86 20.73
C MET A 312 13.90 -10.93 19.30
N ALA A 313 13.00 -10.02 18.91
CA ALA A 313 12.52 -9.89 17.54
C ALA A 313 13.70 -9.65 16.58
N PHE A 314 14.64 -8.75 16.93
CA PHE A 314 15.84 -8.54 16.13
C PHE A 314 16.65 -9.83 15.98
N ALA A 315 16.94 -10.54 17.07
CA ALA A 315 17.74 -11.77 17.02
C ALA A 315 17.06 -12.86 16.19
N TYR A 316 15.72 -13.01 16.33
CA TYR A 316 14.91 -13.93 15.54
C TYR A 316 15.03 -13.64 14.04
N PHE A 317 14.67 -12.42 13.62
CA PHE A 317 14.70 -12.04 12.21
C PHE A 317 16.12 -12.00 11.65
N ASN A 318 17.08 -11.46 12.39
CA ASN A 318 18.45 -11.35 11.92
C ASN A 318 19.11 -12.73 11.70
N THR A 319 18.73 -13.75 12.45
CA THR A 319 19.22 -15.12 12.23
C THR A 319 18.76 -15.65 10.87
N MET A 320 17.48 -15.48 10.52
CA MET A 320 16.96 -15.86 9.20
C MET A 320 17.50 -14.95 8.07
N HIS A 321 17.46 -13.65 8.26
CA HIS A 321 17.86 -12.68 7.23
C HIS A 321 19.34 -12.77 6.86
N ARG A 322 20.22 -13.03 7.84
CA ARG A 322 21.63 -13.32 7.56
C ARG A 322 21.80 -14.57 6.70
N PHE A 323 21.02 -15.61 6.94
CA PHE A 323 21.02 -16.79 6.09
C PHE A 323 20.58 -16.45 4.67
N PHE A 324 19.43 -15.77 4.49
CA PHE A 324 18.95 -15.35 3.17
C PHE A 324 19.97 -14.49 2.44
N ARG A 325 20.59 -13.53 3.15
CA ARG A 325 21.65 -12.69 2.60
C ARG A 325 22.89 -13.52 2.18
N SER A 326 23.27 -14.51 2.97
CA SER A 326 24.39 -15.39 2.66
C SER A 326 24.13 -16.31 1.46
N CYS A 327 22.85 -16.60 1.17
CA CYS A 327 22.40 -17.28 -0.04
C CYS A 327 22.36 -16.36 -1.27
N GLY A 328 22.47 -15.04 -1.09
CA GLY A 328 22.46 -14.07 -2.17
C GLY A 328 21.16 -13.29 -2.33
N ALA A 329 20.19 -13.42 -1.45
CA ALA A 329 18.95 -12.63 -1.51
C ALA A 329 19.25 -11.12 -1.49
N ASP A 330 18.48 -10.36 -2.29
CA ASP A 330 18.67 -8.92 -2.49
C ASP A 330 17.67 -8.07 -1.69
N PHE A 331 16.47 -8.57 -1.40
CA PHE A 331 15.41 -7.88 -0.67
C PHE A 331 14.42 -8.86 -0.04
N LEU A 332 13.42 -8.34 0.66
CA LEU A 332 12.39 -9.15 1.32
C LEU A 332 10.97 -8.70 0.96
N LYS A 333 10.01 -9.65 1.03
CA LYS A 333 8.59 -9.39 1.20
C LYS A 333 8.16 -10.03 2.51
N VAL A 334 7.72 -9.22 3.47
CA VAL A 334 7.32 -9.70 4.80
C VAL A 334 5.83 -9.58 4.97
N ASP A 335 5.21 -10.73 5.18
CA ASP A 335 3.77 -10.91 5.22
C ASP A 335 3.23 -11.07 6.64
N ASN A 336 1.89 -11.09 6.81
CA ASN A 336 1.20 -11.38 8.07
C ASN A 336 1.50 -10.40 9.22
N GLN A 337 1.82 -9.13 8.91
CA GLN A 337 2.32 -8.18 9.90
C GLN A 337 1.23 -7.69 10.87
N SER A 338 0.00 -7.44 10.40
CA SER A 338 -1.11 -6.95 11.24
C SER A 338 -1.71 -8.01 12.20
N MET A 339 -1.09 -9.18 12.30
CA MET A 339 -1.50 -10.23 13.23
C MET A 339 -1.00 -10.02 14.67
N THR A 340 -0.27 -8.96 14.95
CA THR A 340 0.27 -8.65 16.29
C THR A 340 -0.82 -8.65 17.36
N ARG A 341 -2.03 -8.14 17.08
CA ARG A 341 -3.16 -8.19 18.00
C ARG A 341 -3.52 -9.63 18.39
N ARG A 342 -3.62 -10.51 17.40
CA ARG A 342 -3.99 -11.92 17.63
C ARG A 342 -2.97 -12.66 18.47
N PHE A 343 -1.69 -12.33 18.30
CA PHE A 343 -0.61 -13.06 18.92
C PHE A 343 -0.24 -12.54 20.32
N TYR A 344 -0.29 -11.23 20.53
CA TYR A 344 0.29 -10.61 21.74
C TYR A 344 -0.76 -9.86 22.60
N LYS A 345 -2.04 -9.81 22.20
CA LYS A 345 -3.10 -9.22 23.04
C LYS A 345 -3.13 -9.91 24.41
N GLY A 346 -3.17 -9.11 25.46
CA GLY A 346 -3.13 -9.59 26.85
C GLY A 346 -1.73 -9.77 27.44
N MET A 347 -0.67 -9.71 26.62
CA MET A 347 0.72 -9.79 27.10
C MET A 347 1.26 -8.40 27.46
N GLU A 348 1.06 -7.41 26.59
CA GLU A 348 1.52 -6.03 26.79
C GLU A 348 0.67 -5.08 25.94
N THR A 349 0.88 -3.75 26.06
CA THR A 349 0.12 -2.71 25.38
C THR A 349 0.39 -2.71 23.88
N VAL A 350 -0.65 -2.32 23.09
CA VAL A 350 -0.58 -2.32 21.62
C VAL A 350 0.57 -1.47 21.07
N GLY A 351 0.72 -0.26 21.61
CA GLY A 351 1.76 0.66 21.14
C GLY A 351 3.16 0.14 21.41
N ARG A 352 3.39 -0.49 22.58
CA ARG A 352 4.69 -1.05 22.96
C ARG A 352 5.02 -2.29 22.14
N VAL A 353 4.11 -3.28 22.09
CA VAL A 353 4.33 -4.52 21.32
C VAL A 353 4.66 -4.22 19.86
N THR A 354 3.82 -3.44 19.20
CA THR A 354 3.99 -3.18 17.76
C THR A 354 5.26 -2.40 17.48
N ARG A 355 5.59 -1.40 18.32
CA ARG A 355 6.81 -0.62 18.18
C ARG A 355 8.08 -1.47 18.37
N GLU A 356 8.16 -2.23 19.44
CA GLU A 356 9.35 -3.05 19.72
C GLU A 356 9.52 -4.15 18.67
N TRP A 357 8.43 -4.81 18.27
CA TRP A 357 8.46 -5.86 17.27
C TRP A 357 8.91 -5.32 15.89
N HIS A 358 8.32 -4.19 15.42
CA HIS A 358 8.72 -3.57 14.15
C HIS A 358 10.15 -3.06 14.17
N ARG A 359 10.62 -2.51 15.29
CA ARG A 359 12.03 -2.09 15.43
C ARG A 359 12.97 -3.26 15.27
N GLY A 360 12.68 -4.40 15.90
CA GLY A 360 13.46 -5.62 15.75
C GLY A 360 13.51 -6.13 14.31
N LEU A 361 12.35 -6.21 13.65
CA LEU A 361 12.24 -6.60 12.24
C LEU A 361 13.03 -5.65 11.33
N GLU A 362 12.74 -4.36 11.40
CA GLU A 362 13.32 -3.36 10.49
C GLU A 362 14.82 -3.13 10.74
N ALA A 363 15.30 -3.25 11.96
CA ALA A 363 16.75 -3.24 12.24
C ALA A 363 17.46 -4.37 11.51
N SER A 364 16.88 -5.57 11.49
CA SER A 364 17.41 -6.69 10.75
C SER A 364 17.36 -6.47 9.22
N VAL A 365 16.27 -5.92 8.71
CA VAL A 365 16.12 -5.60 7.28
C VAL A 365 17.12 -4.51 6.86
N GLY A 366 17.28 -3.46 7.67
CA GLY A 366 18.27 -2.40 7.42
C GLY A 366 19.69 -2.93 7.35
N LEU A 367 20.07 -3.79 8.30
CA LEU A 367 21.40 -4.38 8.37
C LEU A 367 21.72 -5.29 7.18
N ASN A 368 20.76 -6.10 6.72
CA ASN A 368 20.99 -7.14 5.72
C ASN A 368 20.59 -6.71 4.28
N PHE A 369 19.62 -5.79 4.12
CA PHE A 369 18.98 -5.48 2.84
C PHE A 369 18.79 -3.99 2.57
N ASP A 370 19.46 -3.08 3.29
CA ASP A 370 19.37 -1.61 3.12
C ASP A 370 17.91 -1.12 3.07
N ASN A 371 17.05 -1.64 3.94
CA ASN A 371 15.61 -1.37 4.03
C ASN A 371 14.79 -1.74 2.77
N ALA A 372 15.34 -2.53 1.85
CA ALA A 372 14.60 -3.02 0.69
C ALA A 372 13.62 -4.13 1.11
N MET A 373 12.42 -3.73 1.50
CA MET A 373 11.35 -4.62 1.93
C MET A 373 9.99 -4.16 1.40
N ILE A 374 9.17 -5.10 0.96
CA ILE A 374 7.73 -4.91 0.73
C ILE A 374 6.99 -5.39 1.98
N ASN A 375 6.29 -4.49 2.64
CA ASN A 375 5.38 -4.82 3.74
C ASN A 375 4.06 -5.33 3.18
N CYS A 376 3.63 -6.50 3.61
CA CYS A 376 2.38 -7.13 3.19
C CYS A 376 1.50 -7.52 4.39
N MET A 377 0.17 -7.58 4.21
CA MET A 377 -0.81 -7.85 5.26
C MET A 377 -0.58 -7.01 6.53
N GLY A 378 -0.30 -5.72 6.33
CA GLY A 378 0.17 -4.82 7.37
C GLY A 378 -0.47 -3.43 7.30
N MET A 379 -1.79 -3.35 7.06
CA MET A 379 -2.51 -2.09 6.89
C MET A 379 -3.14 -1.56 8.19
N ALA A 380 -2.92 -2.20 9.32
CA ALA A 380 -3.39 -1.70 10.60
C ALA A 380 -2.62 -0.44 11.02
N SER A 381 -3.31 0.52 11.67
CA SER A 381 -2.68 1.77 12.09
C SER A 381 -1.52 1.56 13.07
N GLU A 382 -1.58 0.53 13.93
CA GLU A 382 -0.49 0.17 14.82
C GLU A 382 0.80 -0.20 14.06
N ASP A 383 0.68 -0.78 12.87
CA ASP A 383 1.84 -1.07 12.01
C ASP A 383 2.32 0.21 11.31
N MET A 384 1.40 1.00 10.75
CA MET A 384 1.75 2.24 10.05
C MET A 384 2.54 3.22 10.93
N TRP A 385 2.07 3.45 12.16
CA TRP A 385 2.70 4.38 13.10
C TRP A 385 4.04 3.89 13.66
N ASN A 386 4.27 2.57 13.68
CA ASN A 386 5.43 1.97 14.33
C ASN A 386 6.52 1.44 13.38
N ARG A 387 6.29 1.47 12.05
CA ARG A 387 7.36 1.20 11.07
C ARG A 387 8.23 2.44 10.90
N GLY A 388 9.52 2.29 11.19
CA GLY A 388 10.48 3.38 11.22
C GLY A 388 11.21 3.64 9.90
N PHE A 389 11.41 2.61 9.05
CA PHE A 389 12.38 2.69 7.95
C PHE A 389 11.89 2.15 6.61
N SER A 390 11.14 1.07 6.60
CA SER A 390 10.71 0.40 5.36
C SER A 390 9.77 1.30 4.53
N PRO A 391 10.07 1.51 3.24
CA PRO A 391 9.39 2.55 2.46
C PRO A 391 8.18 2.07 1.65
N ILE A 392 8.01 0.74 1.45
CA ILE A 392 6.98 0.17 0.57
C ILE A 392 5.96 -0.61 1.39
N SER A 393 4.67 -0.39 1.15
CA SER A 393 3.59 -1.17 1.78
C SER A 393 2.45 -1.44 0.82
N ARG A 394 1.95 -2.68 0.83
CA ARG A 394 0.70 -3.07 0.17
C ARG A 394 -0.45 -2.21 0.68
N CYS A 395 -1.32 -1.79 -0.21
CA CYS A 395 -2.45 -0.92 0.11
C CYS A 395 -3.83 -1.49 -0.30
N SER A 396 -3.87 -2.76 -0.67
CA SER A 396 -5.08 -3.49 -1.06
C SER A 396 -5.05 -4.93 -0.58
N ASP A 397 -6.23 -5.58 -0.55
CA ASP A 397 -6.35 -7.04 -0.52
C ASP A 397 -5.56 -7.65 -1.70
N ASP A 398 -5.27 -8.95 -1.65
CA ASP A 398 -4.57 -9.63 -2.73
C ASP A 398 -5.32 -9.50 -4.06
N PHE A 399 -4.58 -9.24 -5.13
CA PHE A 399 -5.11 -9.30 -6.49
C PHE A 399 -5.60 -10.72 -6.80
N GLN A 400 -6.68 -10.84 -7.54
CA GLN A 400 -7.23 -12.11 -8.01
C GLN A 400 -7.30 -12.09 -9.53
N PRO A 401 -6.46 -12.88 -10.23
CA PRO A 401 -6.49 -12.96 -11.68
C PRO A 401 -7.86 -13.37 -12.22
N GLU A 402 -8.25 -12.80 -13.36
CA GLU A 402 -9.49 -13.08 -14.09
C GLU A 402 -10.79 -12.86 -13.29
N ASN A 403 -10.71 -12.17 -12.14
CA ASN A 403 -11.86 -11.85 -11.28
C ASN A 403 -12.26 -10.38 -11.40
N ARG A 404 -13.11 -10.06 -12.39
CA ARG A 404 -13.53 -8.68 -12.70
C ARG A 404 -14.19 -7.93 -11.52
N PRO A 405 -15.14 -8.51 -10.75
CA PRO A 405 -15.69 -7.85 -9.57
C PRO A 405 -14.62 -7.56 -8.51
N TRP A 406 -13.66 -8.47 -8.35
CA TRP A 406 -12.56 -8.28 -7.42
C TRP A 406 -11.61 -7.17 -7.88
N PHE A 407 -11.38 -7.05 -9.19
CA PHE A 407 -10.57 -5.96 -9.74
C PHE A 407 -11.20 -4.58 -9.52
N THR A 408 -12.55 -4.46 -9.58
CA THR A 408 -13.25 -3.23 -9.20
C THR A 408 -12.94 -2.86 -7.74
N LYS A 409 -13.06 -3.81 -6.82
CA LYS A 409 -12.70 -3.64 -5.40
C LYS A 409 -11.21 -3.29 -5.23
N HIS A 410 -10.35 -3.92 -6.01
CA HIS A 410 -8.91 -3.69 -5.97
C HIS A 410 -8.55 -2.25 -6.37
N ILE A 411 -9.15 -1.70 -7.46
CA ILE A 411 -8.97 -0.30 -7.85
C ILE A 411 -9.39 0.64 -6.72
N LEU A 412 -10.57 0.39 -6.11
CA LEU A 412 -11.05 1.18 -4.97
C LEU A 412 -10.04 1.20 -3.83
N GLN A 413 -9.57 0.02 -3.43
CA GLN A 413 -8.63 -0.09 -2.32
C GLN A 413 -7.30 0.58 -2.63
N CYS A 414 -6.70 0.30 -3.79
CA CYS A 414 -5.46 0.93 -4.22
C CYS A 414 -5.53 2.47 -4.17
N ALA A 415 -6.60 3.03 -4.72
CA ALA A 415 -6.76 4.48 -4.78
C ALA A 415 -7.04 5.12 -3.42
N TYR A 416 -8.09 4.65 -2.72
CA TYR A 416 -8.56 5.34 -1.51
C TYR A 416 -7.72 5.04 -0.28
N ASN A 417 -7.22 3.81 -0.10
CA ASN A 417 -6.30 3.52 1.00
C ASN A 417 -5.01 4.34 0.92
N SER A 418 -4.60 4.71 -0.29
CA SER A 418 -3.44 5.57 -0.52
C SER A 418 -3.59 6.98 0.04
N VAL A 419 -4.82 7.44 0.32
CA VAL A 419 -5.06 8.74 0.98
C VAL A 419 -4.43 8.77 2.39
N LEU A 420 -4.52 7.64 3.11
CA LEU A 420 -3.87 7.50 4.43
C LEU A 420 -2.48 6.87 4.31
N GLN A 421 -2.38 5.68 3.71
CA GLN A 421 -1.11 4.94 3.68
C GLN A 421 -0.04 5.63 2.86
N GLY A 422 -0.43 6.37 1.81
CA GLY A 422 0.46 7.18 1.01
C GLY A 422 1.15 8.32 1.76
N GLN A 423 0.68 8.66 2.98
CA GLN A 423 1.37 9.59 3.86
C GLN A 423 2.61 8.97 4.52
N PHE A 424 2.63 7.64 4.65
CA PHE A 424 3.70 6.91 5.34
C PHE A 424 4.61 6.14 4.39
N PHE A 425 4.05 5.61 3.27
CA PHE A 425 4.75 4.69 2.38
C PHE A 425 4.48 5.01 0.91
N TRP A 426 5.31 4.52 0.01
CA TRP A 426 4.90 4.31 -1.38
C TRP A 426 3.99 3.10 -1.43
N SER A 427 2.78 3.31 -1.96
CA SER A 427 1.76 2.27 -2.04
C SER A 427 2.12 1.23 -3.08
N ASP A 428 2.18 -0.01 -2.65
CA ASP A 428 2.28 -1.17 -3.52
C ASP A 428 0.86 -1.58 -3.97
N TYR A 429 0.58 -1.44 -5.27
CA TYR A 429 -0.70 -1.77 -5.91
C TYR A 429 -0.80 -3.25 -6.30
N ASP A 430 0.06 -4.08 -5.74
CA ASP A 430 0.12 -5.53 -5.92
C ASP A 430 0.50 -6.01 -7.33
N MET A 431 0.84 -7.29 -7.41
CA MET A 431 1.04 -8.03 -8.65
C MET A 431 -0.24 -8.18 -9.47
N TRP A 432 -0.13 -8.56 -10.72
CA TRP A 432 -1.24 -8.78 -11.65
C TRP A 432 -0.80 -9.65 -12.83
N TRP A 433 -1.76 -10.09 -13.68
CA TRP A 433 -1.46 -10.86 -14.88
C TRP A 433 -1.52 -10.01 -16.15
N THR A 434 -0.50 -10.09 -17.00
CA THR A 434 -0.50 -9.45 -18.32
C THR A 434 -1.42 -10.16 -19.33
N ASP A 435 -1.83 -11.38 -19.04
CA ASP A 435 -2.79 -12.16 -19.81
C ASP A 435 -4.20 -12.18 -19.17
N ASP A 436 -4.48 -11.25 -18.25
CA ASP A 436 -5.82 -11.03 -17.70
C ASP A 436 -6.76 -10.43 -18.74
N THR A 437 -8.07 -10.67 -18.59
CA THR A 437 -9.11 -10.07 -19.46
C THR A 437 -9.15 -8.55 -19.40
N GLN A 438 -8.62 -7.95 -18.32
CA GLN A 438 -8.51 -6.50 -18.11
C GLN A 438 -7.04 -6.05 -17.98
N ALA A 439 -6.12 -6.73 -18.66
CA ALA A 439 -4.68 -6.55 -18.51
C ALA A 439 -4.21 -5.11 -18.74
N GLU A 440 -4.69 -4.42 -19.79
CA GLU A 440 -4.29 -3.04 -20.07
C GLU A 440 -4.87 -2.05 -19.03
N LYS A 441 -6.11 -2.25 -18.59
CA LYS A 441 -6.71 -1.47 -17.49
C LYS A 441 -5.92 -1.64 -16.18
N ASN A 442 -5.46 -2.87 -15.90
CA ASN A 442 -4.54 -3.17 -14.79
C ASN A 442 -3.20 -2.44 -14.94
N SER A 443 -2.65 -2.42 -16.15
CA SER A 443 -1.39 -1.74 -16.47
C SER A 443 -1.50 -0.22 -16.23
N VAL A 444 -2.59 0.41 -16.67
CA VAL A 444 -2.88 1.84 -16.43
C VAL A 444 -3.00 2.14 -14.93
N LEU A 445 -3.64 1.26 -14.15
CA LEU A 445 -3.72 1.43 -12.69
C LEU A 445 -2.32 1.46 -12.04
N ARG A 446 -1.41 0.55 -12.45
CA ARG A 446 -0.04 0.51 -11.90
C ARG A 446 0.80 1.70 -12.38
N ALA A 447 0.58 2.17 -13.61
CA ALA A 447 1.28 3.35 -14.13
C ALA A 447 1.10 4.59 -13.24
N VAL A 448 -0.11 4.80 -12.70
CA VAL A 448 -0.42 5.97 -11.87
C VAL A 448 -0.04 5.78 -10.39
N SER A 449 0.36 4.57 -9.95
CA SER A 449 0.59 4.25 -8.54
C SER A 449 1.71 5.04 -7.87
N GLY A 450 2.84 5.24 -8.57
CA GLY A 450 4.09 5.76 -8.00
C GLY A 450 4.86 4.75 -7.14
N GLY A 451 4.33 3.55 -6.95
CA GLY A 451 4.94 2.43 -6.22
C GLY A 451 5.73 1.47 -7.12
N PRO A 452 6.13 0.30 -6.61
CA PRO A 452 6.73 -0.76 -7.41
C PRO A 452 5.72 -1.33 -8.41
N ILE A 453 6.24 -1.82 -9.56
CA ILE A 453 5.42 -2.50 -10.57
C ILE A 453 6.00 -3.89 -10.81
N TYR A 454 5.17 -4.90 -10.63
CA TYR A 454 5.54 -6.30 -10.82
C TYR A 454 4.33 -7.15 -11.18
N VAL A 455 4.57 -8.18 -11.94
CA VAL A 455 3.55 -9.09 -12.44
C VAL A 455 3.68 -10.48 -11.84
N SER A 456 2.67 -11.31 -11.98
CA SER A 456 2.65 -12.69 -11.47
C SER A 456 2.15 -13.69 -12.51
N ASP A 457 2.43 -13.41 -13.80
CA ASP A 457 2.03 -14.28 -14.91
C ASP A 457 2.54 -15.69 -14.74
N GLU A 458 1.69 -16.66 -15.07
CA GLU A 458 2.08 -18.07 -15.25
C GLU A 458 3.15 -18.23 -16.33
N ILE A 459 3.87 -19.36 -16.29
CA ILE A 459 4.87 -19.70 -17.30
C ILE A 459 4.21 -19.76 -18.70
N GLY A 460 4.83 -19.12 -19.67
CA GLY A 460 4.37 -19.03 -21.06
C GLY A 460 3.37 -17.92 -21.33
N ARG A 461 2.79 -17.29 -20.30
CA ARG A 461 1.65 -16.36 -20.45
C ARG A 461 2.01 -14.87 -20.40
N SER A 462 3.24 -14.47 -20.15
CA SER A 462 3.62 -13.04 -20.13
C SER A 462 3.49 -12.39 -21.51
N ARG A 463 2.92 -11.18 -21.53
CA ARG A 463 2.66 -10.36 -22.72
C ARG A 463 3.50 -9.08 -22.68
N ALA A 464 4.55 -9.06 -23.52
CA ALA A 464 5.51 -7.94 -23.56
C ALA A 464 4.85 -6.60 -23.92
N GLU A 465 3.86 -6.61 -24.82
CA GLU A 465 3.14 -5.41 -25.28
C GLU A 465 2.33 -4.71 -24.18
N VAL A 466 1.91 -5.44 -23.15
CA VAL A 466 1.19 -4.89 -21.97
C VAL A 466 2.15 -4.22 -21.00
N LEU A 467 3.40 -4.68 -20.95
CA LEU A 467 4.44 -4.16 -20.06
C LEU A 467 5.26 -3.02 -20.68
N ALA A 468 5.43 -3.04 -21.99
CA ALA A 468 6.24 -2.06 -22.71
C ALA A 468 5.86 -0.59 -22.44
N PRO A 469 4.57 -0.21 -22.27
CA PRO A 469 4.21 1.17 -21.93
C PRO A 469 4.63 1.62 -20.53
N LEU A 470 4.96 0.70 -19.61
CA LEU A 470 5.30 0.98 -18.20
C LEU A 470 6.78 1.28 -17.96
N CYS A 471 7.68 0.80 -18.82
CA CYS A 471 9.11 0.86 -18.55
C CYS A 471 9.93 1.17 -19.80
N LEU A 472 11.20 1.51 -19.57
CA LEU A 472 12.23 1.63 -20.59
C LEU A 472 12.76 0.23 -20.99
N SER A 473 13.56 0.19 -22.04
CA SER A 473 14.13 -1.06 -22.56
C SER A 473 15.04 -1.80 -21.57
N ASP A 474 15.63 -1.06 -20.61
CA ASP A 474 16.46 -1.60 -19.54
C ASP A 474 15.65 -2.13 -18.35
N GLY A 475 14.31 -2.02 -18.39
CA GLY A 475 13.39 -2.43 -17.32
C GLY A 475 13.12 -1.35 -16.27
N ARG A 476 13.68 -0.17 -16.39
CA ARG A 476 13.41 0.96 -15.50
C ARG A 476 11.98 1.44 -15.70
N ILE A 477 11.20 1.45 -14.62
CA ILE A 477 9.81 1.91 -14.62
C ILE A 477 9.77 3.42 -14.83
N LEU A 478 8.90 3.89 -15.72
CA LEU A 478 8.52 5.28 -15.82
C LEU A 478 7.53 5.62 -14.71
N ARG A 479 8.06 5.94 -13.54
CA ARG A 479 7.34 6.07 -12.30
C ARG A 479 6.82 7.49 -12.09
N CYS A 480 5.62 7.63 -11.54
CA CYS A 480 5.14 8.90 -11.00
C CYS A 480 5.91 9.30 -9.73
N ASP A 481 5.93 10.61 -9.44
CA ASP A 481 6.74 11.20 -8.36
C ASP A 481 6.11 11.07 -6.98
N ARG A 482 4.77 10.91 -6.94
CA ARG A 482 3.97 10.81 -5.71
C ARG A 482 3.23 9.46 -5.68
N VAL A 483 2.38 9.28 -4.70
CA VAL A 483 1.45 8.14 -4.62
C VAL A 483 0.15 8.50 -5.32
N GLY A 484 -0.37 7.59 -6.16
CA GLY A 484 -1.65 7.76 -6.82
C GLY A 484 -2.80 7.80 -5.82
N MET A 485 -3.69 8.80 -5.94
CA MET A 485 -4.83 9.01 -5.06
C MET A 485 -6.04 9.49 -5.87
N PRO A 486 -7.29 9.32 -5.35
CA PRO A 486 -8.45 9.90 -6.01
C PRO A 486 -8.33 11.42 -6.10
N THR A 487 -8.95 12.03 -7.10
CA THR A 487 -9.10 13.51 -7.16
C THR A 487 -10.05 14.00 -6.07
N ALA A 488 -9.96 15.28 -5.71
CA ALA A 488 -10.73 15.87 -4.60
C ALA A 488 -12.25 15.67 -4.74
N ASP A 489 -12.77 15.76 -5.97
CA ASP A 489 -14.20 15.57 -6.27
C ASP A 489 -14.66 14.10 -6.22
N CYS A 490 -13.71 13.14 -6.14
CA CYS A 490 -14.00 11.72 -5.97
C CYS A 490 -13.93 11.24 -4.51
N LEU A 491 -13.32 12.02 -3.60
CA LEU A 491 -12.98 11.53 -2.25
C LEU A 491 -14.18 11.06 -1.42
N THR A 492 -15.32 11.73 -1.50
CA THR A 492 -16.52 11.39 -0.71
C THR A 492 -17.63 10.73 -1.54
N VAL A 493 -17.29 10.26 -2.74
CA VAL A 493 -18.25 9.63 -3.65
C VAL A 493 -17.90 8.17 -3.87
N ASP A 494 -18.84 7.26 -3.61
CA ASP A 494 -18.68 5.86 -3.98
C ASP A 494 -18.83 5.68 -5.51
N PRO A 495 -17.74 5.40 -6.24
CA PRO A 495 -17.80 5.31 -7.70
C PRO A 495 -18.47 4.01 -8.19
N THR A 496 -18.80 3.08 -7.31
CA THR A 496 -19.47 1.82 -7.71
C THR A 496 -20.98 1.99 -7.91
N VAL A 497 -21.56 3.03 -7.29
CA VAL A 497 -22.98 3.36 -7.38
C VAL A 497 -23.23 4.76 -7.94
N SER A 498 -22.17 5.53 -8.18
CA SER A 498 -22.26 6.87 -8.75
C SER A 498 -22.33 6.84 -10.29
N THR A 499 -22.92 7.88 -10.87
CA THR A 499 -22.85 8.14 -12.32
C THR A 499 -21.55 8.81 -12.76
N LYS A 500 -20.62 9.04 -11.83
CA LYS A 500 -19.32 9.66 -12.09
C LYS A 500 -18.21 8.61 -12.11
N PRO A 501 -17.20 8.75 -12.99
CA PRO A 501 -16.01 7.87 -12.97
C PRO A 501 -15.13 8.18 -11.74
N ILE A 502 -14.34 7.20 -11.31
CA ILE A 502 -13.21 7.49 -10.44
C ILE A 502 -12.08 8.08 -11.28
N LYS A 503 -11.42 9.08 -10.73
CA LYS A 503 -10.20 9.69 -11.27
C LYS A 503 -9.07 9.51 -10.27
N ILE A 504 -7.96 8.93 -10.71
CA ILE A 504 -6.75 8.73 -9.90
C ILE A 504 -5.65 9.61 -10.46
N GLN A 505 -5.15 10.52 -9.64
CA GLN A 505 -4.19 11.54 -10.03
C GLN A 505 -2.79 11.26 -9.47
N ASN A 506 -1.77 11.70 -10.22
CA ASN A 506 -0.38 11.75 -9.80
C ASN A 506 0.39 12.81 -10.61
N ILE A 507 1.65 13.03 -10.31
CA ILE A 507 2.56 13.91 -11.05
C ILE A 507 3.76 13.10 -11.56
N ALA A 508 4.26 13.46 -12.73
CA ALA A 508 5.53 12.98 -13.25
C ALA A 508 6.24 14.11 -14.00
N ASN A 509 7.45 14.45 -13.59
CA ASN A 509 8.28 15.48 -14.24
C ASN A 509 7.54 16.81 -14.46
N GLY A 510 6.78 17.28 -13.45
CA GLY A 510 5.99 18.51 -13.49
C GLY A 510 4.71 18.46 -14.32
N CYS A 511 4.34 17.30 -14.89
CA CYS A 511 3.12 17.07 -15.62
C CYS A 511 2.14 16.23 -14.80
N GLY A 512 0.83 16.47 -14.97
CA GLY A 512 -0.21 15.65 -14.36
C GLY A 512 -0.40 14.33 -15.10
N ILE A 513 -0.58 13.26 -14.34
CA ILE A 513 -0.99 11.94 -14.84
C ILE A 513 -2.34 11.62 -14.22
N LEU A 514 -3.35 11.37 -15.03
CA LEU A 514 -4.72 11.17 -14.57
C LEU A 514 -5.34 9.95 -15.25
N ALA A 515 -5.51 8.88 -14.48
CA ALA A 515 -6.22 7.69 -14.90
C ALA A 515 -7.71 7.78 -14.52
N VAL A 516 -8.59 7.43 -15.43
CA VAL A 516 -10.05 7.52 -15.25
C VAL A 516 -10.67 6.15 -15.52
N PHE A 517 -11.47 5.64 -14.58
CA PHE A 517 -12.08 4.32 -14.68
C PHE A 517 -13.59 4.38 -14.44
N ASN A 518 -14.34 3.57 -15.21
CA ASN A 518 -15.71 3.24 -14.85
C ASN A 518 -15.66 2.04 -13.85
N LEU A 519 -16.26 2.24 -12.67
CA LEU A 519 -16.37 1.21 -11.63
C LEU A 519 -17.84 0.88 -11.31
N SER A 520 -18.79 1.27 -12.16
CA SER A 520 -20.22 1.00 -11.92
C SER A 520 -20.46 -0.50 -11.70
N SER A 521 -21.07 -0.85 -10.58
CA SER A 521 -21.45 -2.23 -10.26
C SER A 521 -22.51 -2.79 -11.22
N ASP A 522 -23.34 -1.91 -11.78
CA ASP A 522 -24.40 -2.25 -12.72
C ASP A 522 -23.96 -2.20 -14.18
N ASN A 523 -22.65 -2.00 -14.41
CA ASN A 523 -22.06 -1.86 -15.75
C ASN A 523 -22.71 -0.75 -16.60
N THR A 524 -23.12 0.33 -15.95
CA THR A 524 -23.77 1.49 -16.61
C THR A 524 -22.75 2.54 -17.04
N PRO A 525 -23.10 3.39 -18.04
CA PRO A 525 -22.24 4.51 -18.41
C PRO A 525 -22.05 5.51 -17.27
N VAL A 526 -20.84 6.05 -17.18
CA VAL A 526 -20.49 7.14 -16.26
C VAL A 526 -19.90 8.30 -17.03
N SER A 527 -20.11 9.51 -16.52
CA SER A 527 -19.62 10.74 -17.16
C SER A 527 -19.11 11.74 -16.13
N GLY A 528 -18.11 12.51 -16.52
CA GLY A 528 -17.52 13.55 -15.70
C GLY A 528 -16.67 14.51 -16.51
N THR A 529 -15.80 15.24 -15.83
CA THR A 529 -14.84 16.15 -16.47
C THR A 529 -13.44 15.90 -15.95
N VAL A 530 -12.44 16.19 -16.77
CA VAL A 530 -11.02 16.16 -16.44
C VAL A 530 -10.36 17.51 -16.77
N GLY A 531 -9.38 17.91 -15.98
CA GLY A 531 -8.66 19.15 -16.20
C GLY A 531 -7.49 19.35 -15.23
N PRO A 532 -6.74 20.47 -15.37
CA PRO A 532 -5.52 20.69 -14.58
C PRO A 532 -5.75 20.69 -13.05
N GLU A 533 -6.88 21.21 -12.59
CA GLU A 533 -7.22 21.25 -11.14
C GLU A 533 -7.48 19.88 -10.52
N ASP A 534 -7.62 18.82 -11.33
CA ASP A 534 -7.70 17.45 -10.82
C ASP A 534 -6.37 16.96 -10.25
N VAL A 535 -5.26 17.63 -10.60
CA VAL A 535 -3.90 17.26 -10.18
C VAL A 535 -3.29 18.41 -9.37
N PRO A 536 -3.35 18.36 -8.03
CA PRO A 536 -2.78 19.40 -7.16
C PRO A 536 -1.28 19.60 -7.39
N GLY A 537 -0.84 20.87 -7.41
CA GLY A 537 0.58 21.23 -7.52
C GLY A 537 1.11 21.33 -8.96
N LEU A 538 0.24 21.35 -9.97
CA LEU A 538 0.64 21.75 -11.32
C LEU A 538 0.84 23.27 -11.40
N GLU A 539 1.96 23.68 -12.01
CA GLU A 539 2.32 25.09 -12.19
C GLU A 539 2.15 25.49 -13.67
N GLY A 540 1.27 26.45 -13.96
CA GLY A 540 1.00 26.96 -15.30
C GLY A 540 -0.36 27.67 -15.38
N GLU A 541 -0.57 28.47 -16.44
CA GLU A 541 -1.83 29.17 -16.72
C GLU A 541 -2.62 28.51 -17.87
N GLU A 542 -1.90 27.84 -18.79
CA GLU A 542 -2.45 27.10 -19.91
C GLU A 542 -1.84 25.70 -19.97
N TYR A 543 -2.65 24.72 -20.35
CA TYR A 543 -2.26 23.32 -20.36
C TYR A 543 -2.72 22.60 -21.63
N VAL A 544 -1.97 21.62 -22.04
CA VAL A 544 -2.39 20.57 -22.96
C VAL A 544 -2.92 19.40 -22.12
N VAL A 545 -4.17 19.02 -22.32
CA VAL A 545 -4.75 17.78 -21.80
C VAL A 545 -4.74 16.75 -22.93
N PHE A 546 -3.80 15.81 -22.87
CA PHE A 546 -3.57 14.80 -23.89
C PHE A 546 -4.14 13.45 -23.44
N GLU A 547 -4.96 12.81 -24.29
CA GLU A 547 -5.49 11.47 -24.03
C GLU A 547 -4.62 10.43 -24.74
N HIS A 548 -4.05 9.52 -23.96
CA HIS A 548 -2.99 8.61 -24.39
C HIS A 548 -3.41 7.67 -25.53
N PHE A 549 -4.61 7.05 -25.44
CA PHE A 549 -5.04 6.02 -26.38
C PHE A 549 -5.53 6.59 -27.72
N SER A 550 -6.33 7.64 -27.69
CA SER A 550 -6.87 8.29 -28.89
C SER A 550 -5.89 9.28 -29.55
N ARG A 551 -4.80 9.63 -28.87
CA ARG A 551 -3.85 10.69 -29.27
C ARG A 551 -4.52 12.06 -29.46
N SER A 552 -5.72 12.22 -28.91
CA SER A 552 -6.41 13.51 -28.96
C SER A 552 -5.89 14.45 -27.87
N PHE A 553 -5.95 15.76 -28.11
CA PHE A 553 -5.59 16.76 -27.12
C PHE A 553 -6.53 17.95 -27.13
N SER A 554 -6.56 18.66 -26.02
CA SER A 554 -7.24 19.96 -25.90
C SER A 554 -6.31 20.93 -25.18
N MET A 555 -6.29 22.17 -25.64
CA MET A 555 -5.67 23.27 -24.90
C MET A 555 -6.71 23.91 -24.00
N VAL A 556 -6.40 24.03 -22.71
CA VAL A 556 -7.32 24.56 -21.70
C VAL A 556 -6.58 25.50 -20.73
N PRO A 557 -7.25 26.54 -20.21
CA PRO A 557 -6.72 27.33 -19.10
C PRO A 557 -6.67 26.48 -17.82
N LYS A 558 -6.03 26.99 -16.77
CA LYS A 558 -5.87 26.32 -15.47
C LYS A 558 -7.17 25.74 -14.90
N ASN A 559 -8.28 26.46 -15.00
CA ASN A 559 -9.61 26.03 -14.56
C ASN A 559 -10.44 25.35 -15.66
N GLY A 560 -9.85 25.10 -16.84
CA GLY A 560 -10.53 24.48 -17.96
C GLY A 560 -10.83 23.01 -17.74
N ARG A 561 -11.96 22.52 -18.28
CA ARG A 561 -12.43 21.15 -18.15
C ARG A 561 -12.82 20.58 -19.51
N ILE A 562 -12.52 19.30 -19.72
CA ILE A 562 -13.01 18.53 -20.87
C ILE A 562 -13.91 17.39 -20.41
N LEU A 563 -14.91 17.06 -21.22
CA LEU A 563 -15.82 15.95 -20.91
C LEU A 563 -15.13 14.61 -21.09
N VAL A 564 -15.42 13.67 -20.19
CA VAL A 564 -15.06 12.27 -20.30
C VAL A 564 -16.29 11.42 -20.07
N SER A 565 -16.52 10.42 -20.95
CA SER A 565 -17.59 9.44 -20.83
C SER A 565 -17.01 8.06 -21.05
N LEU A 566 -17.43 7.13 -20.19
CA LEU A 566 -17.04 5.73 -20.21
C LEU A 566 -18.31 4.88 -20.24
N SER A 567 -18.45 4.01 -21.23
CA SER A 567 -19.70 3.34 -21.55
C SER A 567 -20.00 2.12 -20.66
N CYS A 568 -18.96 1.49 -20.14
CA CYS A 568 -19.10 0.27 -19.33
C CYS A 568 -17.93 0.12 -18.35
N ASN A 569 -18.03 -0.83 -17.45
CA ASN A 569 -17.01 -1.13 -16.43
C ASN A 569 -15.62 -1.52 -17.01
N ASP A 570 -15.55 -1.91 -18.29
CA ASP A 570 -14.26 -2.16 -18.96
C ASP A 570 -13.56 -0.89 -19.43
N ASP A 571 -14.30 0.21 -19.58
CA ASP A 571 -13.74 1.44 -20.12
C ASP A 571 -12.86 2.19 -19.12
N TYR A 572 -11.81 2.76 -19.62
CA TYR A 572 -10.84 3.61 -18.92
C TYR A 572 -10.22 4.63 -19.88
N ARG A 573 -9.59 5.65 -19.32
CA ARG A 573 -8.79 6.65 -20.05
C ARG A 573 -7.54 6.98 -19.25
N LEU A 574 -6.52 7.44 -19.97
CA LEU A 574 -5.29 7.95 -19.37
C LEU A 574 -4.95 9.30 -19.98
N TYR A 575 -4.92 10.31 -19.14
CA TYR A 575 -4.59 11.67 -19.55
C TYR A 575 -3.22 12.09 -19.02
N VAL A 576 -2.48 12.81 -19.86
CA VAL A 576 -1.29 13.56 -19.47
C VAL A 576 -1.64 15.04 -19.57
N ILE A 577 -1.41 15.80 -18.49
CA ILE A 577 -1.74 17.23 -18.37
C ILE A 577 -0.43 18.00 -18.31
N ILE A 578 -0.10 18.71 -19.39
CA ILE A 578 1.23 19.29 -19.62
C ILE A 578 1.13 20.82 -19.55
N PRO A 579 1.88 21.52 -18.69
CA PRO A 579 1.95 22.97 -18.71
C PRO A 579 2.53 23.48 -20.04
N VAL A 580 1.89 24.53 -20.60
CA VAL A 580 2.35 25.18 -21.84
C VAL A 580 3.31 26.32 -21.48
N HIS A 581 4.51 26.30 -22.05
CA HIS A 581 5.50 27.36 -21.89
C HIS A 581 5.88 27.92 -23.25
N ASN A 582 5.59 29.21 -23.50
CA ASN A 582 5.87 29.88 -24.76
C ASN A 582 5.28 29.14 -25.99
N GLY A 583 4.05 28.63 -25.86
CA GLY A 583 3.37 27.89 -26.91
C GLY A 583 3.88 26.46 -27.14
N PHE A 584 4.76 25.93 -26.25
CA PHE A 584 5.33 24.60 -26.34
C PHE A 584 5.01 23.73 -25.11
N ALA A 585 4.55 22.51 -25.37
CA ALA A 585 4.20 21.52 -24.35
C ALA A 585 4.74 20.13 -24.76
N PRO A 586 5.87 19.65 -24.19
CA PRO A 586 6.43 18.33 -24.48
C PRO A 586 5.62 17.24 -23.78
N ILE A 587 5.04 16.31 -24.54
CA ILE A 587 4.32 15.15 -24.02
C ILE A 587 5.32 14.09 -23.56
N GLY A 588 6.42 13.89 -24.31
CA GLY A 588 7.44 12.87 -24.04
C GLY A 588 7.32 11.64 -24.93
N ARG A 589 7.62 10.45 -24.41
CA ARG A 589 7.51 9.19 -25.17
C ARG A 589 6.06 8.82 -25.37
N ALA A 590 5.58 8.98 -26.60
CA ALA A 590 4.16 8.78 -26.92
C ALA A 590 3.66 7.35 -26.69
N ASP A 591 4.52 6.36 -26.79
CA ASP A 591 4.22 4.95 -26.56
C ASP A 591 4.23 4.53 -25.07
N LYS A 592 4.51 5.48 -24.15
CA LYS A 592 4.60 5.21 -22.71
C LYS A 592 3.42 5.84 -21.96
N PHE A 593 2.90 5.16 -20.95
CA PHE A 593 1.77 5.66 -20.14
C PHE A 593 2.15 6.92 -19.35
N VAL A 594 3.28 6.90 -18.69
CA VAL A 594 3.83 8.07 -17.99
C VAL A 594 4.86 8.76 -18.90
N SER A 595 4.37 9.23 -20.06
CA SER A 595 5.21 9.76 -21.14
C SER A 595 6.18 10.87 -20.72
N PRO A 596 5.84 11.83 -19.80
CA PRO A 596 6.77 12.86 -19.35
C PRO A 596 7.95 12.31 -18.52
N ALA A 597 7.77 11.17 -17.85
CA ALA A 597 8.87 10.55 -17.06
C ALA A 597 10.00 10.02 -17.95
N ALA A 598 9.78 9.88 -19.24
CA ALA A 598 10.82 9.52 -20.21
C ALA A 598 11.67 10.73 -20.69
N ILE A 599 11.34 11.96 -20.26
CA ILE A 599 12.14 13.15 -20.55
C ILE A 599 13.30 13.21 -19.54
N ALA A 600 14.51 12.98 -20.01
CA ALA A 600 15.72 13.01 -19.18
C ALA A 600 16.21 14.42 -18.88
N ALA A 601 16.06 15.35 -19.88
CA ALA A 601 16.43 16.76 -19.73
C ALA A 601 15.59 17.64 -20.66
N ARG A 602 15.45 18.92 -20.28
CA ARG A 602 14.79 19.94 -21.09
C ARG A 602 15.47 21.31 -20.94
N ILE A 603 15.74 21.97 -22.06
CA ILE A 603 16.21 23.37 -22.11
C ILE A 603 15.37 24.12 -23.13
N GLY A 604 14.40 24.90 -22.66
CA GLY A 604 13.44 25.58 -23.53
C GLY A 604 12.57 24.58 -24.31
N GLU A 605 12.73 24.55 -25.66
CA GLU A 605 12.06 23.59 -26.54
C GLU A 605 12.91 22.33 -26.83
N GLU A 606 14.19 22.35 -26.51
CA GLU A 606 15.07 21.19 -26.68
C GLU A 606 14.79 20.16 -25.58
N VAL A 607 14.45 18.95 -26.01
CA VAL A 607 14.11 17.83 -25.12
C VAL A 607 15.04 16.66 -25.40
N THR A 608 15.63 16.10 -24.35
CA THR A 608 16.38 14.85 -24.39
C THR A 608 15.53 13.75 -23.76
N LEU A 609 15.29 12.67 -24.50
CA LEU A 609 14.61 11.48 -23.96
C LEU A 609 15.61 10.52 -23.30
N ALA A 610 15.12 9.70 -22.38
CA ALA A 610 15.94 8.69 -21.69
C ALA A 610 16.38 7.54 -22.61
N GLU A 611 15.68 7.31 -23.70
CA GLU A 611 16.01 6.35 -24.77
C GLU A 611 15.33 6.75 -26.09
N PRO A 612 15.81 6.29 -27.26
CA PRO A 612 15.18 6.53 -28.56
C PRO A 612 13.73 6.01 -28.62
N GLY A 613 12.92 6.65 -29.47
CA GLY A 613 11.54 6.22 -29.73
C GLY A 613 10.62 7.35 -30.17
N PRO A 614 9.30 7.14 -30.23
CA PRO A 614 8.34 8.16 -30.67
C PRO A 614 8.24 9.28 -29.64
N TYR A 615 8.59 10.50 -30.06
CA TYR A 615 8.51 11.73 -29.27
C TYR A 615 7.32 12.55 -29.69
N ALA A 616 6.45 12.89 -28.76
CA ALA A 616 5.29 13.74 -29.00
C ALA A 616 5.36 15.06 -28.24
N TYR A 617 4.87 16.11 -28.87
CA TYR A 617 4.73 17.45 -28.27
C TYR A 617 3.61 18.26 -28.96
N VAL A 618 3.14 19.30 -28.29
CA VAL A 618 2.26 20.32 -28.90
C VAL A 618 3.04 21.63 -29.00
N LYS A 619 3.02 22.23 -30.18
CA LYS A 619 3.65 23.53 -30.45
C LYS A 619 2.68 24.45 -31.19
N ASN A 620 2.41 25.65 -30.62
CA ASN A 620 1.51 26.64 -31.16
C ASN A 620 0.12 26.05 -31.54
N GLY A 621 -0.42 25.19 -30.63
CA GLY A 621 -1.74 24.56 -30.80
C GLY A 621 -1.79 23.43 -31.84
N LYS A 622 -0.65 22.91 -32.30
CA LYS A 622 -0.56 21.76 -33.23
C LYS A 622 0.21 20.60 -32.57
N TYR A 623 -0.33 19.39 -32.75
CA TYR A 623 0.31 18.14 -32.33
C TYR A 623 1.37 17.72 -33.35
N TYR A 624 2.50 17.25 -32.80
CA TYR A 624 3.61 16.66 -33.55
C TYR A 624 4.04 15.37 -32.90
N GLU A 625 4.37 14.39 -33.73
CA GLU A 625 4.99 13.14 -33.29
C GLU A 625 6.10 12.79 -34.29
N GLU A 626 7.30 12.55 -33.80
CA GLU A 626 8.49 12.28 -34.61
C GLU A 626 9.36 11.21 -33.97
N ALA A 627 10.20 10.57 -34.77
CA ALA A 627 11.16 9.61 -34.23
C ALA A 627 12.31 10.39 -33.57
N TYR A 628 12.50 10.17 -32.25
CA TYR A 628 13.66 10.66 -31.55
C TYR A 628 14.82 9.65 -31.71
N HIS A 629 15.95 10.12 -32.16
CA HIS A 629 17.22 9.38 -32.31
C HIS A 629 18.25 10.01 -31.37
N GLU A 630 19.22 9.21 -30.89
CA GLU A 630 20.34 9.73 -30.09
C GLU A 630 21.22 10.69 -30.87
#